data_e83b94f320523ee1603b52d977b5755a
#
_entry.id   e83b94f320523ee1603b52d977b5755a
#
_cell.length_a   1.000
_cell.length_b   1.000
_cell.length_c   1.000
_cell.angle_alpha   90.00
_cell.angle_beta   90.00
_cell.angle_gamma   90.00
#
_symmetry.space_group_name_H-M   'P 1'
#
loop_
_entity.id
_entity.type
_entity.pdbx_description
1 polymer ?
#
loop_
_entity_poly.entity_id
_entity_poly.type
_entity_poly.pdbx_seq_one_letter_code
_entity_poly.pdbx_strand_id
1 'polypeptide(L)'
;YTSSVAVLGTDPFGKPADEDTPVSYDAMIGIYKQSKFLAEQAAMNVIEQTGLDCVIVNPSTPIGPRDIKPTPTGRLVVEAASGRMPAYVDTGLNVVHVDDVAAGHVLAYEKGVTARRYVLGGDDMSLADILTAVALKAGVRPPRIKLPRAPIYPIAAIAEAWCSLTGRGEPFVTIDGLKMSKKRMYFSSARAEAELGYQHRPGSDALADAVDWFRAHGYLGDS
;
A
#
# COMPACT_ATOMS: atom_id res chain seq x y z
N TYR A 1 15.67 -2.45 9.69
CA TYR A 1 15.30 -1.24 8.91
C TYR A 1 13.97 -1.43 8.22
N THR A 2 13.01 -0.53 8.46
CA THR A 2 11.70 -0.57 7.81
C THR A 2 11.74 0.23 6.50
N SER A 3 11.75 -0.49 5.37
CA SER A 3 11.62 0.05 4.03
C SER A 3 10.16 0.00 3.54
N SER A 4 9.91 -0.39 2.31
CA SER A 4 8.57 -0.55 1.72
C SER A 4 8.66 -1.34 0.42
N VAL A 5 7.62 -2.06 0.03
CA VAL A 5 7.51 -2.61 -1.35
C VAL A 5 7.51 -1.52 -2.43
N ALA A 6 7.32 -0.25 -2.04
CA ALA A 6 7.39 0.89 -2.96
C ALA A 6 8.75 1.03 -3.67
N VAL A 7 9.82 0.46 -3.08
CA VAL A 7 11.18 0.46 -3.63
C VAL A 7 11.51 -0.77 -4.45
N LEU A 8 10.61 -1.75 -4.52
CA LEU A 8 10.78 -2.97 -5.29
C LEU A 8 10.26 -2.79 -6.72
N GLY A 9 10.72 -3.65 -7.62
CA GLY A 9 10.18 -3.76 -8.97
C GLY A 9 8.71 -4.23 -8.96
N THR A 10 8.07 -4.13 -10.11
CA THR A 10 6.75 -4.72 -10.34
C THR A 10 6.79 -5.49 -11.65
N ASP A 11 6.13 -6.63 -11.70
CA ASP A 11 6.01 -7.42 -12.92
C ASP A 11 5.08 -6.73 -13.92
N PRO A 12 5.49 -6.53 -15.20
CA PRO A 12 4.67 -5.86 -16.20
C PRO A 12 3.42 -6.65 -16.62
N PHE A 13 3.40 -7.96 -16.35
CA PHE A 13 2.28 -8.84 -16.65
C PHE A 13 1.34 -9.03 -15.44
N GLY A 14 1.64 -8.36 -14.31
CA GLY A 14 0.83 -8.38 -13.10
C GLY A 14 0.99 -9.64 -12.25
N LYS A 15 2.11 -10.36 -12.40
CA LYS A 15 2.49 -11.41 -11.46
C LYS A 15 3.03 -10.77 -10.16
N PRO A 16 2.90 -11.47 -9.01
CA PRO A 16 3.52 -11.00 -7.78
C PRO A 16 5.03 -10.82 -7.96
N ALA A 17 5.52 -9.64 -7.61
CA ALA A 17 6.95 -9.34 -7.54
C ALA A 17 7.52 -9.75 -6.18
N ASP A 18 8.83 -9.87 -6.07
CA ASP A 18 9.54 -10.24 -4.85
C ASP A 18 10.72 -9.30 -4.59
N GLU A 19 11.52 -9.63 -3.59
CA GLU A 19 12.69 -8.86 -3.18
C GLU A 19 13.81 -8.82 -4.24
N ASP A 20 13.82 -9.78 -5.17
CA ASP A 20 14.84 -9.90 -6.22
C ASP A 20 14.37 -9.32 -7.56
N THR A 21 13.12 -8.86 -7.65
CA THR A 21 12.57 -8.25 -8.85
C THR A 21 13.35 -6.97 -9.21
N PRO A 22 13.98 -6.90 -10.39
CA PRO A 22 14.85 -5.79 -10.75
C PRO A 22 14.12 -4.46 -10.80
N VAL A 23 14.79 -3.41 -10.31
CA VAL A 23 14.26 -2.05 -10.31
C VAL A 23 15.41 -1.03 -10.40
N SER A 24 15.13 0.12 -11.01
CA SER A 24 16.06 1.25 -11.06
C SER A 24 15.43 2.50 -10.44
N TYR A 25 16.29 3.46 -10.06
CA TYR A 25 15.84 4.77 -9.57
C TYR A 25 14.88 5.48 -10.52
N ASP A 26 15.15 5.41 -11.83
CA ASP A 26 14.33 6.05 -12.87
C ASP A 26 12.90 5.47 -12.97
N ALA A 27 12.71 4.25 -12.47
CA ALA A 27 11.38 3.62 -12.38
C ALA A 27 10.56 4.07 -11.18
N MET A 28 11.15 4.86 -10.25
CA MET A 28 10.51 5.36 -9.04
C MET A 28 9.60 6.55 -9.36
N ILE A 29 8.28 6.34 -9.30
CA ILE A 29 7.27 7.38 -9.56
C ILE A 29 7.01 8.17 -8.28
N GLY A 30 7.29 9.46 -8.32
CA GLY A 30 7.02 10.39 -7.21
C GLY A 30 8.11 10.42 -6.14
N ILE A 31 8.16 11.55 -5.41
CA ILE A 31 9.21 11.87 -4.43
C ILE A 31 9.27 10.81 -3.31
N TYR A 32 8.11 10.29 -2.89
CA TYR A 32 8.06 9.27 -1.84
C TYR A 32 8.83 7.99 -2.21
N LYS A 33 8.59 7.43 -3.41
CA LYS A 33 9.29 6.22 -3.84
C LYS A 33 10.79 6.48 -4.04
N GLN A 34 11.12 7.63 -4.62
CA GLN A 34 12.51 8.04 -4.82
C GLN A 34 13.27 8.16 -3.49
N SER A 35 12.68 8.84 -2.50
CA SER A 35 13.30 9.00 -1.18
C SER A 35 13.47 7.66 -0.45
N LYS A 36 12.47 6.78 -0.50
CA LYS A 36 12.54 5.45 0.11
C LYS A 36 13.59 4.57 -0.57
N PHE A 37 13.69 4.63 -1.91
CA PHE A 37 14.71 3.90 -2.66
C PHE A 37 16.13 4.33 -2.27
N LEU A 38 16.39 5.63 -2.26
CA LEU A 38 17.70 6.16 -1.86
C LEU A 38 18.02 5.83 -0.39
N ALA A 39 17.03 5.88 0.49
CA ALA A 39 17.21 5.54 1.90
C ALA A 39 17.53 4.05 2.10
N GLU A 40 16.90 3.15 1.35
CA GLU A 40 17.24 1.73 1.40
C GLU A 40 18.65 1.47 0.85
N GLN A 41 19.03 2.12 -0.28
CA GLN A 41 20.39 2.03 -0.79
C GLN A 41 21.43 2.55 0.22
N ALA A 42 21.14 3.66 0.90
CA ALA A 42 22.03 4.17 1.95
C ALA A 42 22.15 3.19 3.11
N ALA A 43 21.05 2.55 3.54
CA ALA A 43 21.08 1.52 4.58
C ALA A 43 21.93 0.32 4.16
N MET A 44 21.77 -0.17 2.92
CA MET A 44 22.57 -1.27 2.38
C MET A 44 24.06 -0.92 2.34
N ASN A 45 24.41 0.30 1.90
CA ASN A 45 25.80 0.76 1.87
C ASN A 45 26.42 0.81 3.29
N VAL A 46 25.65 1.27 4.30
CA VAL A 46 26.15 1.26 5.69
C VAL A 46 26.38 -0.15 6.18
N ILE A 47 25.47 -1.08 5.91
CA ILE A 47 25.62 -2.50 6.26
C ILE A 47 26.89 -3.07 5.64
N GLU A 48 27.10 -2.84 4.34
CA GLU A 48 28.28 -3.34 3.61
C GLU A 48 29.60 -2.76 4.13
N GLN A 49 29.65 -1.46 4.42
CA GLN A 49 30.87 -0.79 4.87
C GLN A 49 31.23 -1.05 6.32
N THR A 50 30.25 -1.30 7.18
CA THR A 50 30.46 -1.38 8.64
C THR A 50 30.24 -2.77 9.23
N GLY A 51 29.62 -3.68 8.48
CA GLY A 51 29.18 -4.97 9.00
C GLY A 51 28.02 -4.86 10.01
N LEU A 52 27.26 -3.75 9.99
CA LEU A 52 26.11 -3.55 10.87
C LEU A 52 25.12 -4.70 10.72
N ASP A 53 24.77 -5.35 11.83
CA ASP A 53 23.69 -6.34 11.84
C ASP A 53 22.34 -5.65 11.65
N CYS A 54 21.83 -5.71 10.43
CA CYS A 54 20.59 -5.05 10.06
C CYS A 54 19.81 -5.88 9.02
N VAL A 55 18.58 -6.17 9.36
CA VAL A 55 17.62 -6.84 8.49
C VAL A 55 16.67 -5.80 7.91
N ILE A 56 16.30 -5.95 6.64
CA ILE A 56 15.43 -5.03 5.94
C ILE A 56 14.05 -5.67 5.75
N VAL A 57 13.00 -4.97 6.15
CA VAL A 57 11.61 -5.39 5.91
C VAL A 57 10.92 -4.42 4.97
N ASN A 58 10.17 -4.96 4.02
CA ASN A 58 9.44 -4.23 3.00
C ASN A 58 7.93 -4.50 3.17
N PRO A 59 7.24 -3.78 4.08
CA PRO A 59 5.79 -3.89 4.19
C PRO A 59 5.09 -3.53 2.89
N SER A 60 4.01 -4.25 2.55
CA SER A 60 3.19 -3.97 1.36
C SER A 60 2.20 -2.84 1.64
N THR A 61 0.90 -3.11 1.64
CA THR A 61 -0.14 -2.12 1.94
C THR A 61 -0.81 -2.47 3.27
N PRO A 62 -0.26 -1.99 4.41
CA PRO A 62 -0.86 -2.26 5.71
C PRO A 62 -2.23 -1.59 5.81
N ILE A 63 -3.23 -2.36 6.18
CA ILE A 63 -4.59 -1.91 6.47
C ILE A 63 -5.01 -2.53 7.82
N GLY A 64 -5.80 -1.81 8.60
CA GLY A 64 -6.26 -2.32 9.89
C GLY A 64 -6.64 -1.21 10.86
N PRO A 65 -6.80 -1.56 12.14
CA PRO A 65 -7.15 -0.60 13.19
C PRO A 65 -6.00 0.37 13.49
N ARG A 66 -6.33 1.47 14.20
CA ARG A 66 -5.39 2.49 14.74
C ARG A 66 -4.78 3.45 13.72
N ASP A 67 -5.36 3.58 12.52
CA ASP A 67 -5.00 4.62 11.56
C ASP A 67 -5.65 5.97 11.95
N ILE A 68 -5.15 6.56 13.04
CA ILE A 68 -5.72 7.75 13.71
C ILE A 68 -5.77 8.97 12.77
N LYS A 69 -4.72 9.18 11.96
CA LYS A 69 -4.71 10.17 10.89
C LYS A 69 -4.76 9.41 9.57
N PRO A 70 -5.97 9.16 9.01
CA PRO A 70 -6.11 8.24 7.90
C PRO A 70 -5.06 8.43 6.82
N THR A 71 -4.25 7.40 6.64
CA THR A 71 -3.26 7.30 5.55
C THR A 71 -3.98 7.34 4.20
N PRO A 72 -3.32 7.49 3.06
CA PRO A 72 -3.99 7.42 1.75
C PRO A 72 -4.83 6.17 1.57
N THR A 73 -4.37 5.01 2.07
CA THR A 73 -5.14 3.75 2.04
C THR A 73 -6.26 3.72 3.07
N GLY A 74 -6.05 4.26 4.28
CA GLY A 74 -7.11 4.45 5.27
C GLY A 74 -8.22 5.37 4.77
N ARG A 75 -7.88 6.47 4.09
CA ARG A 75 -8.87 7.35 3.44
C ARG A 75 -9.67 6.62 2.38
N LEU A 76 -9.05 5.76 1.58
CA LEU A 76 -9.75 4.91 0.62
C LEU A 76 -10.81 4.03 1.33
N VAL A 77 -10.46 3.43 2.47
CA VAL A 77 -11.40 2.62 3.26
C VAL A 77 -12.54 3.50 3.81
N VAL A 78 -12.24 4.66 4.38
CA VAL A 78 -13.26 5.59 4.92
C VAL A 78 -14.22 6.06 3.83
N GLU A 79 -13.72 6.48 2.66
CA GLU A 79 -14.55 6.94 1.55
C GLU A 79 -15.43 5.82 0.97
N ALA A 80 -14.87 4.61 0.82
CA ALA A 80 -15.62 3.45 0.36
C ALA A 80 -16.71 3.03 1.37
N ALA A 81 -16.36 2.99 2.65
CA ALA A 81 -17.29 2.63 3.74
C ALA A 81 -18.40 3.69 3.93
N SER A 82 -18.14 4.95 3.59
CA SER A 82 -19.14 6.02 3.62
C SER A 82 -20.01 6.08 2.35
N GLY A 83 -19.84 5.17 1.39
CA GLY A 83 -20.59 5.16 0.14
C GLY A 83 -20.29 6.33 -0.81
N ARG A 84 -19.23 7.11 -0.56
CA ARG A 84 -18.86 8.29 -1.34
C ARG A 84 -18.04 7.99 -2.60
N MET A 85 -17.74 6.73 -2.88
CA MET A 85 -16.99 6.31 -4.07
C MET A 85 -17.92 5.77 -5.17
N PRO A 86 -18.31 6.57 -6.17
CA PRO A 86 -19.21 6.10 -7.22
C PRO A 86 -18.50 5.24 -8.28
N ALA A 87 -17.19 5.39 -8.41
CA ALA A 87 -16.40 4.81 -9.48
C ALA A 87 -14.95 4.54 -9.05
N TYR A 88 -14.23 3.71 -9.80
CA TYR A 88 -12.84 3.35 -9.55
C TYR A 88 -12.07 3.14 -10.85
N VAL A 89 -10.73 3.13 -10.76
CA VAL A 89 -9.82 2.76 -11.85
C VAL A 89 -9.34 1.32 -11.66
N ASP A 90 -9.02 0.63 -12.77
CA ASP A 90 -8.49 -0.73 -12.73
C ASP A 90 -7.05 -0.75 -12.22
N THR A 91 -6.86 -1.19 -10.99
CA THR A 91 -5.56 -1.40 -10.36
C THR A 91 -5.69 -2.47 -9.28
N GLY A 92 -4.59 -2.81 -8.61
CA GLY A 92 -4.58 -3.77 -7.52
C GLY A 92 -3.43 -3.52 -6.55
N LEU A 93 -3.63 -3.95 -5.32
CA LEU A 93 -2.69 -3.80 -4.20
C LEU A 93 -2.52 -5.14 -3.50
N ASN A 94 -1.36 -5.35 -2.94
CA ASN A 94 -1.13 -6.42 -1.99
C ASN A 94 -1.55 -5.90 -0.60
N VAL A 95 -2.66 -6.41 -0.08
CA VAL A 95 -3.27 -5.98 1.19
C VAL A 95 -2.81 -6.88 2.31
N VAL A 96 -2.32 -6.29 3.39
CA VAL A 96 -1.86 -7.01 4.58
C VAL A 96 -2.43 -6.38 5.84
N HIS A 97 -2.74 -7.19 6.85
CA HIS A 97 -3.17 -6.68 8.15
C HIS A 97 -2.02 -6.00 8.88
N VAL A 98 -2.25 -4.84 9.46
CA VAL A 98 -1.22 -4.05 10.16
C VAL A 98 -0.56 -4.83 11.31
N ASP A 99 -1.33 -5.66 12.03
CA ASP A 99 -0.77 -6.47 13.13
C ASP A 99 0.12 -7.62 12.61
N ASP A 100 -0.16 -8.16 11.41
CA ASP A 100 0.70 -9.18 10.79
C ASP A 100 2.03 -8.57 10.33
N VAL A 101 1.99 -7.33 9.83
CA VAL A 101 3.21 -6.56 9.56
C VAL A 101 4.01 -6.35 10.84
N ALA A 102 3.36 -5.97 11.94
CA ALA A 102 4.02 -5.81 13.24
C ALA A 102 4.66 -7.11 13.72
N ALA A 103 3.95 -8.24 13.64
CA ALA A 103 4.48 -9.56 13.95
C ALA A 103 5.67 -9.93 13.03
N GLY A 104 5.57 -9.61 11.74
CA GLY A 104 6.65 -9.81 10.78
C GLY A 104 7.93 -9.03 11.11
N HIS A 105 7.82 -7.82 11.68
CA HIS A 105 8.98 -7.07 12.18
C HIS A 105 9.68 -7.79 13.34
N VAL A 106 8.91 -8.36 14.27
CA VAL A 106 9.47 -9.13 15.40
C VAL A 106 10.16 -10.38 14.88
N LEU A 107 9.51 -11.13 13.97
CA LEU A 107 10.13 -12.31 13.36
C LEU A 107 11.41 -11.97 12.59
N ALA A 108 11.44 -10.85 11.86
CA ALA A 108 12.63 -10.39 11.16
C ALA A 108 13.76 -10.01 12.13
N TYR A 109 13.44 -9.42 13.27
CA TYR A 109 14.41 -9.14 14.32
C TYR A 109 14.99 -10.41 14.93
N GLU A 110 14.16 -11.44 15.18
CA GLU A 110 14.56 -12.69 15.86
C GLU A 110 15.29 -13.66 14.92
N LYS A 111 14.91 -13.72 13.65
CA LYS A 111 15.32 -14.79 12.72
C LYS A 111 15.90 -14.28 11.40
N GLY A 112 15.80 -12.98 11.13
CA GLY A 112 16.24 -12.42 9.87
C GLY A 112 17.74 -12.50 9.66
N VAL A 113 18.14 -12.59 8.41
CA VAL A 113 19.56 -12.62 8.01
C VAL A 113 20.02 -11.20 7.69
N THR A 114 21.16 -10.80 8.23
CA THR A 114 21.80 -9.50 7.98
C THR A 114 21.89 -9.20 6.48
N ALA A 115 21.61 -7.95 6.10
CA ALA A 115 21.56 -7.44 4.73
C ALA A 115 20.45 -8.05 3.85
N ARG A 116 19.58 -8.92 4.40
CA ARG A 116 18.50 -9.55 3.63
C ARG A 116 17.22 -8.76 3.71
N ARG A 117 16.50 -8.71 2.60
CA ARG A 117 15.17 -8.09 2.47
C ARG A 117 14.08 -9.12 2.65
N TYR A 118 12.98 -8.72 3.29
CA TYR A 118 11.79 -9.56 3.48
C TYR A 118 10.53 -8.75 3.20
N VAL A 119 9.76 -9.17 2.20
CA VAL A 119 8.43 -8.63 1.95
C VAL A 119 7.48 -9.11 3.05
N LEU A 120 6.86 -8.15 3.74
CA LEU A 120 5.78 -8.40 4.68
C LEU A 120 4.45 -8.04 4.00
N GLY A 121 3.97 -8.95 3.18
CA GLY A 121 2.76 -8.80 2.38
C GLY A 121 1.63 -9.72 2.86
N GLY A 122 0.51 -9.63 2.16
CA GLY A 122 -0.68 -10.45 2.35
C GLY A 122 -1.29 -10.82 1.00
N ASP A 123 -2.60 -10.62 0.83
CA ASP A 123 -3.32 -11.00 -0.37
C ASP A 123 -3.22 -9.96 -1.48
N ASP A 124 -2.99 -10.43 -2.70
CA ASP A 124 -3.11 -9.61 -3.90
C ASP A 124 -4.59 -9.42 -4.27
N MET A 125 -5.09 -8.21 -4.10
CA MET A 125 -6.49 -7.88 -4.33
C MET A 125 -6.64 -6.81 -5.42
N SER A 126 -7.63 -6.97 -6.30
CA SER A 126 -8.00 -5.86 -7.19
C SER A 126 -8.66 -4.73 -6.39
N LEU A 127 -8.55 -3.48 -6.89
CA LEU A 127 -9.22 -2.36 -6.24
C LEU A 127 -10.75 -2.57 -6.19
N ALA A 128 -11.32 -3.25 -7.19
CA ALA A 128 -12.75 -3.61 -7.19
C ALA A 128 -13.10 -4.53 -6.01
N ASP A 129 -12.27 -5.55 -5.74
CA ASP A 129 -12.49 -6.48 -4.64
C ASP A 129 -12.33 -5.79 -3.28
N ILE A 130 -11.30 -4.94 -3.13
CA ILE A 130 -11.07 -4.12 -1.94
C ILE A 130 -12.31 -3.25 -1.65
N LEU A 131 -12.76 -2.47 -2.63
CA LEU A 131 -13.92 -1.57 -2.47
C LEU A 131 -15.21 -2.34 -2.22
N THR A 132 -15.36 -3.51 -2.83
CA THR A 132 -16.52 -4.38 -2.61
C THR A 132 -16.52 -4.93 -1.18
N ALA A 133 -15.40 -5.45 -0.70
CA ALA A 133 -15.28 -5.98 0.65
C ALA A 133 -15.56 -4.90 1.72
N VAL A 134 -14.99 -3.70 1.55
CA VAL A 134 -15.23 -2.56 2.44
C VAL A 134 -16.70 -2.13 2.42
N ALA A 135 -17.31 -1.99 1.24
CA ALA A 135 -18.69 -1.57 1.11
C ALA A 135 -19.68 -2.58 1.74
N LEU A 136 -19.46 -3.87 1.50
CA LEU A 136 -20.28 -4.94 2.09
C LEU A 136 -20.18 -4.94 3.61
N LYS A 137 -18.95 -4.82 4.16
CA LYS A 137 -18.73 -4.73 5.61
C LYS A 137 -19.37 -3.49 6.23
N ALA A 138 -19.37 -2.37 5.50
CA ALA A 138 -20.01 -1.12 5.95
C ALA A 138 -21.53 -1.12 5.81
N GLY A 139 -22.11 -2.04 5.02
CA GLY A 139 -23.55 -2.08 4.71
C GLY A 139 -23.97 -1.10 3.61
N VAL A 140 -23.02 -0.63 2.78
CA VAL A 140 -23.28 0.30 1.68
C VAL A 140 -23.12 -0.37 0.31
N ARG A 141 -23.59 0.29 -0.76
CA ARG A 141 -23.46 -0.24 -2.12
C ARG A 141 -22.04 -0.06 -2.63
N PRO A 142 -21.40 -1.13 -3.16
CA PRO A 142 -20.08 -1.01 -3.75
C PRO A 142 -20.10 -0.20 -5.05
N PRO A 143 -19.00 0.49 -5.41
CA PRO A 143 -18.88 1.21 -6.68
C PRO A 143 -18.93 0.22 -7.85
N ARG A 144 -19.70 0.56 -8.89
CA ARG A 144 -19.91 -0.31 -10.07
C ARG A 144 -19.27 0.22 -11.34
N ILE A 145 -18.87 1.49 -11.35
CA ILE A 145 -18.40 2.16 -12.57
C ILE A 145 -16.86 2.07 -12.61
N LYS A 146 -16.35 1.29 -13.56
CA LYS A 146 -14.93 1.27 -13.87
C LYS A 146 -14.62 2.40 -14.84
N LEU A 147 -13.80 3.36 -14.41
CA LEU A 147 -13.40 4.50 -15.22
C LEU A 147 -12.16 4.20 -16.07
N PRO A 148 -12.17 4.55 -17.35
CA PRO A 148 -10.94 4.57 -18.15
C PRO A 148 -10.00 5.66 -17.61
N ARG A 149 -8.69 5.40 -17.58
CA ARG A 149 -7.70 6.33 -16.99
C ARG A 149 -7.53 7.62 -17.80
N ALA A 150 -7.64 7.54 -19.14
CA ALA A 150 -7.31 8.66 -20.02
C ALA A 150 -8.08 9.95 -19.71
N PRO A 151 -9.41 9.96 -19.54
CA PRO A 151 -10.15 11.18 -19.22
C PRO A 151 -9.90 11.71 -17.79
N ILE A 152 -9.28 10.93 -16.91
CA ILE A 152 -9.02 11.37 -15.52
C ILE A 152 -7.75 12.22 -15.43
N TYR A 153 -6.79 12.10 -16.36
CA TYR A 153 -5.54 12.88 -16.33
C TYR A 153 -5.76 14.40 -16.31
N PRO A 154 -6.59 14.99 -17.19
CA PRO A 154 -6.85 16.44 -17.13
C PRO A 154 -7.55 16.84 -15.81
N ILE A 155 -8.42 16.00 -15.25
CA ILE A 155 -9.09 16.26 -13.97
C ILE A 155 -8.05 16.28 -12.83
N ALA A 156 -7.13 15.32 -12.82
CA ALA A 156 -6.05 15.28 -11.85
C ALA A 156 -5.15 16.52 -11.94
N ALA A 157 -4.77 16.93 -13.14
CA ALA A 157 -3.96 18.11 -13.35
C ALA A 157 -4.63 19.40 -12.83
N ILE A 158 -5.93 19.55 -13.07
CA ILE A 158 -6.70 20.69 -12.56
C ILE A 158 -6.79 20.63 -11.03
N ALA A 159 -7.05 19.45 -10.45
CA ALA A 159 -7.14 19.27 -9.00
C ALA A 159 -5.82 19.60 -8.29
N GLU A 160 -4.68 19.11 -8.83
CA GLU A 160 -3.36 19.43 -8.31
C GLU A 160 -3.04 20.93 -8.40
N ALA A 161 -3.31 21.56 -9.55
CA ALA A 161 -3.12 22.98 -9.74
C ALA A 161 -3.98 23.82 -8.75
N TRP A 162 -5.25 23.43 -8.57
CA TRP A 162 -6.14 24.10 -7.63
C TRP A 162 -5.65 24.02 -6.17
N CYS A 163 -5.27 22.81 -5.72
CA CYS A 163 -4.72 22.64 -4.38
C CYS A 163 -3.41 23.40 -4.18
N SER A 164 -2.53 23.43 -5.18
CA SER A 164 -1.30 24.20 -5.16
C SER A 164 -1.54 25.70 -5.06
N LEU A 165 -2.51 26.23 -5.80
CA LEU A 165 -2.84 27.66 -5.81
C LEU A 165 -3.56 28.13 -4.54
N THR A 166 -4.42 27.28 -3.97
CA THR A 166 -5.25 27.65 -2.82
C THR A 166 -4.62 27.28 -1.47
N GLY A 167 -3.61 26.41 -1.47
CA GLY A 167 -3.02 25.84 -0.25
C GLY A 167 -4.02 25.00 0.58
N ARG A 168 -5.18 24.65 0.02
CA ARG A 168 -6.27 23.94 0.72
C ARG A 168 -6.36 22.47 0.32
N GLY A 169 -6.14 21.59 1.31
CA GLY A 169 -6.36 20.16 1.20
C GLY A 169 -5.35 19.44 0.31
N GLU A 170 -5.55 18.12 0.18
CA GLU A 170 -4.82 17.27 -0.74
C GLU A 170 -5.75 16.92 -1.91
N PRO A 171 -5.25 16.86 -3.16
CA PRO A 171 -6.09 16.52 -4.30
C PRO A 171 -6.63 15.09 -4.17
N PHE A 172 -7.90 14.91 -4.47
CA PHE A 172 -8.59 13.61 -4.44
C PHE A 172 -7.95 12.60 -5.42
N VAL A 173 -7.42 13.07 -6.52
CA VAL A 173 -6.69 12.27 -7.50
C VAL A 173 -5.45 13.03 -7.95
N THR A 174 -4.31 12.32 -8.07
CA THR A 174 -3.03 12.88 -8.51
C THR A 174 -2.57 12.25 -9.82
N ILE A 175 -1.77 12.98 -10.59
CA ILE A 175 -1.13 12.46 -11.81
C ILE A 175 -0.24 11.26 -11.48
N ASP A 176 0.52 11.32 -10.38
CA ASP A 176 1.38 10.21 -9.96
C ASP A 176 0.56 9.01 -9.48
N GLY A 177 -0.55 9.24 -8.78
CA GLY A 177 -1.51 8.19 -8.44
C GLY A 177 -2.06 7.47 -9.67
N LEU A 178 -2.41 8.23 -10.73
CA LEU A 178 -2.86 7.67 -12.01
C LEU A 178 -1.75 6.92 -12.76
N LYS A 179 -0.51 7.40 -12.72
CA LYS A 179 0.63 6.66 -13.28
C LYS A 179 0.87 5.35 -12.54
N MET A 180 0.82 5.38 -11.19
CA MET A 180 0.95 4.19 -10.35
C MET A 180 -0.18 3.18 -10.60
N SER A 181 -1.41 3.64 -10.82
CA SER A 181 -2.56 2.76 -11.09
C SER A 181 -2.43 1.93 -12.38
N LYS A 182 -1.47 2.24 -13.26
CA LYS A 182 -1.15 1.41 -14.44
C LYS A 182 -0.46 0.10 -14.07
N LYS A 183 0.16 0.05 -12.90
CA LYS A 183 0.86 -1.13 -12.38
C LYS A 183 0.02 -1.78 -11.31
N ARG A 184 -0.03 -3.11 -11.30
CA ARG A 184 -0.55 -3.86 -10.16
C ARG A 184 0.56 -4.01 -9.15
N MET A 185 0.29 -3.58 -7.92
CA MET A 185 1.24 -3.63 -6.81
C MET A 185 1.04 -4.96 -6.07
N TYR A 186 1.38 -6.06 -6.74
CA TYR A 186 1.29 -7.43 -6.24
C TYR A 186 2.65 -7.92 -5.82
N PHE A 187 2.74 -8.55 -4.64
CA PHE A 187 4.01 -8.95 -4.04
C PHE A 187 3.90 -10.30 -3.35
N SER A 188 4.98 -11.09 -3.42
CA SER A 188 5.10 -12.38 -2.77
C SER A 188 5.84 -12.27 -1.44
N SER A 189 5.29 -12.85 -0.39
CA SER A 189 5.92 -12.99 0.94
C SER A 189 6.66 -14.33 1.10
N ALA A 190 6.82 -15.10 0.03
CA ALA A 190 7.34 -16.47 0.10
C ALA A 190 8.68 -16.59 0.84
N ARG A 191 9.56 -15.60 0.71
CA ARG A 191 10.83 -15.57 1.46
C ARG A 191 10.61 -15.39 2.96
N ALA A 192 9.76 -14.45 3.35
CA ALA A 192 9.44 -14.23 4.77
C ALA A 192 8.74 -15.45 5.38
N GLU A 193 7.84 -16.09 4.64
CA GLU A 193 7.17 -17.33 5.06
C GLU A 193 8.17 -18.46 5.29
N ALA A 194 9.07 -18.70 4.33
CA ALA A 194 10.02 -19.81 4.37
C ALA A 194 11.11 -19.61 5.44
N GLU A 195 11.65 -18.39 5.60
CA GLU A 195 12.82 -18.15 6.44
C GLU A 195 12.48 -17.64 7.84
N LEU A 196 11.41 -16.82 7.96
CA LEU A 196 11.01 -16.27 9.25
C LEU A 196 9.85 -17.04 9.89
N GLY A 197 9.11 -17.85 9.12
CA GLY A 197 7.84 -18.43 9.53
C GLY A 197 6.72 -17.39 9.58
N TYR A 198 6.82 -16.33 8.74
CA TYR A 198 5.81 -15.31 8.62
C TYR A 198 4.49 -15.91 8.16
N GLN A 199 3.39 -15.43 8.73
CA GLN A 199 2.04 -15.79 8.33
C GLN A 199 1.19 -14.53 8.32
N HIS A 200 0.28 -14.43 7.38
CA HIS A 200 -0.69 -13.35 7.33
C HIS A 200 -2.11 -13.91 7.30
N ARG A 201 -3.05 -13.16 7.85
CA ARG A 201 -4.47 -13.46 7.73
C ARG A 201 -5.01 -12.94 6.38
N PRO A 202 -6.22 -13.36 5.98
CA PRO A 202 -6.85 -12.87 4.75
C PRO A 202 -6.93 -11.35 4.70
N GLY A 203 -6.67 -10.75 3.53
CA GLY A 203 -6.79 -9.29 3.33
C GLY A 203 -8.20 -8.75 3.59
N SER A 204 -9.24 -9.59 3.43
CA SER A 204 -10.61 -9.27 3.83
C SER A 204 -10.75 -8.93 5.31
N ASP A 205 -9.98 -9.60 6.17
CA ASP A 205 -10.03 -9.39 7.63
C ASP A 205 -9.39 -8.04 7.97
N ALA A 206 -8.27 -7.70 7.31
CA ALA A 206 -7.64 -6.38 7.44
C ALA A 206 -8.62 -5.24 7.09
N LEU A 207 -9.36 -5.41 6.01
CA LEU A 207 -10.37 -4.45 5.57
C LEU A 207 -11.55 -4.38 6.54
N ALA A 208 -12.02 -5.52 7.04
CA ALA A 208 -13.11 -5.58 7.99
C ALA A 208 -12.77 -4.90 9.32
N ASP A 209 -11.59 -5.19 9.88
CA ASP A 209 -11.11 -4.62 11.13
C ASP A 209 -10.86 -3.11 10.99
N ALA A 210 -10.39 -2.64 9.84
CA ALA A 210 -10.25 -1.21 9.55
C ALA A 210 -11.62 -0.51 9.54
N VAL A 211 -12.64 -1.08 8.87
CA VAL A 211 -14.01 -0.52 8.84
C VAL A 211 -14.60 -0.44 10.24
N ASP A 212 -14.48 -1.50 11.04
CA ASP A 212 -14.99 -1.53 12.40
C ASP A 212 -14.30 -0.48 13.27
N TRP A 213 -12.98 -0.35 13.15
CA TRP A 213 -12.22 0.65 13.88
C TRP A 213 -12.60 2.09 13.50
N PHE A 214 -12.68 2.39 12.19
CA PHE A 214 -13.08 3.72 11.72
C PHE A 214 -14.53 4.06 12.15
N ARG A 215 -15.44 3.09 12.13
CA ARG A 215 -16.82 3.27 12.63
C ARG A 215 -16.83 3.59 14.11
N ALA A 216 -16.14 2.80 14.93
CA ALA A 216 -16.08 2.98 16.39
C ALA A 216 -15.48 4.33 16.82
N HIS A 217 -14.67 4.96 15.98
CA HIS A 217 -14.00 6.23 16.25
C HIS A 217 -14.61 7.43 15.52
N GLY A 218 -15.80 7.29 14.92
CA GLY A 218 -16.57 8.39 14.35
C GLY A 218 -16.08 8.90 12.98
N TYR A 219 -15.26 8.13 12.26
CA TYR A 219 -14.77 8.53 10.93
C TYR A 219 -15.79 8.32 9.81
N LEU A 220 -16.80 7.46 10.00
CA LEU A 220 -17.74 7.10 8.94
C LEU A 220 -19.00 7.97 8.93
N GLY A 221 -19.18 8.87 9.88
CA GLY A 221 -20.41 9.64 10.04
C GLY A 221 -21.58 8.75 10.50
N ASP A 222 -22.56 9.34 11.13
CA ASP A 222 -23.84 8.65 11.43
C ASP A 222 -24.60 8.46 10.11
N SER A 223 -24.83 7.21 9.71
CA SER A 223 -25.67 6.82 8.57
C SER A 223 -27.13 6.75 8.97
#